data_0fb9bccb63cb5f2b359b1c60d09bcefe
#
_entry.id   0fb9bccb63cb5f2b359b1c60d09bcefe
#
_cell.length_a   1.000
_cell.length_b   1.000
_cell.length_c   1.000
_cell.angle_alpha   90.00
_cell.angle_beta   90.00
_cell.angle_gamma   90.00
#
_symmetry.space_group_name_H-M   'P 1'
#
loop_
_entity.id
_entity.type
_entity.pdbx_description
1 polymer ?
#
loop_
_entity_poly.entity_id
_entity_poly.type
_entity_poly.pdbx_seq_one_letter_code
_entity_poly.pdbx_strand_id
1 'polypeptide(L)'
;RVTPEEPRPAGLLRDARAEQRAGRLLGRYLEPGPDTMGNGLAAHYDAYEEDAVYRFLDEGIPALLAEGEVYLTDAFRSMQAAPPKISVGVSVHGSVLDLEVDTGEFPVGELKALLRSLHQKKRYHRLRDGRLLRLDDSMEVLDELNETLELSGAKLGQAHARLPLYRAPSLDWALSGQNGIRFNRDDAFRQLSRSFHAVKDSEYTPPASLQKVLRKYQRDGYRWLRTLDGYGMGGILADDMGLGKTVQVLSYLLALREQGGNPLPSLIVCPASLVLNWAEECRKFTPELNCVVVDGDAAHRAQLAEQWDGADVVVTSYDLLRRDETLYESQKFYACILDEAQAKIG
;
A
#
# COMPACT_ATOMS: atom_id res chain seq x y z
N ARG A 1 -51.28 -18.01 1.26
CA ARG A 1 -51.83 -16.86 0.50
C ARG A 1 -53.34 -16.96 0.51
N VAL A 2 -54.02 -16.04 1.10
CA VAL A 2 -55.49 -15.93 0.97
C VAL A 2 -55.74 -14.55 0.41
N THR A 3 -56.19 -14.47 -0.82
CA THR A 3 -56.63 -13.21 -1.39
C THR A 3 -58.01 -12.85 -0.85
N PRO A 4 -58.42 -11.57 -0.80
CA PRO A 4 -59.73 -11.17 -0.25
C PRO A 4 -60.93 -11.81 -0.93
N GLU A 5 -60.78 -12.33 -2.14
CA GLU A 5 -61.84 -12.85 -2.99
C GLU A 5 -61.89 -14.39 -3.09
N GLU A 6 -60.91 -15.13 -2.58
CA GLU A 6 -60.91 -16.59 -2.60
C GLU A 6 -61.77 -17.18 -1.47
N PRO A 7 -62.57 -18.24 -1.75
CA PRO A 7 -63.30 -18.93 -0.70
C PRO A 7 -62.31 -19.56 0.28
N ARG A 8 -62.41 -19.15 1.53
CA ARG A 8 -61.47 -19.53 2.63
C ARG A 8 -61.54 -21.01 2.91
N PRO A 9 -60.39 -21.70 3.03
CA PRO A 9 -60.40 -23.06 3.59
C PRO A 9 -61.01 -23.03 4.99
N ALA A 10 -61.90 -23.95 5.27
CA ALA A 10 -62.52 -24.06 6.57
C ALA A 10 -61.45 -24.28 7.65
N GLY A 11 -61.33 -23.33 8.60
CA GLY A 11 -60.39 -23.40 9.72
C GLY A 11 -59.26 -22.37 9.74
N LEU A 12 -59.11 -21.55 8.69
CA LEU A 12 -58.12 -20.46 8.70
C LEU A 12 -58.68 -19.22 9.45
N LEU A 13 -58.05 -18.86 10.58
CA LEU A 13 -58.32 -17.61 11.29
C LEU A 13 -57.46 -16.48 10.70
N ARG A 14 -58.13 -15.43 10.26
CA ARG A 14 -57.43 -14.24 9.74
C ARG A 14 -57.02 -13.35 10.92
N ASP A 15 -55.71 -13.03 11.03
CA ASP A 15 -55.20 -11.99 11.91
C ASP A 15 -55.14 -10.64 11.18
N ALA A 16 -56.28 -9.93 11.23
CA ALA A 16 -56.41 -8.61 10.62
C ALA A 16 -55.39 -7.58 11.16
N ARG A 17 -54.94 -7.75 12.40
CA ARG A 17 -53.93 -6.84 13.01
C ARG A 17 -52.53 -7.12 12.45
N ALA A 18 -52.17 -8.37 12.29
CA ALA A 18 -50.91 -8.76 11.66
C ALA A 18 -50.86 -8.33 10.19
N GLU A 19 -51.93 -8.55 9.43
CA GLU A 19 -52.02 -8.09 8.03
C GLU A 19 -51.91 -6.56 7.93
N GLN A 20 -52.53 -5.81 8.83
CA GLN A 20 -52.45 -4.36 8.81
C GLN A 20 -51.03 -3.87 9.19
N ARG A 21 -50.32 -4.57 10.10
CA ARG A 21 -48.92 -4.26 10.44
C ARG A 21 -48.03 -4.53 9.22
N ALA A 22 -48.16 -5.68 8.58
CA ALA A 22 -47.41 -6.03 7.36
C ALA A 22 -47.68 -5.05 6.22
N GLY A 23 -48.94 -4.65 6.00
CA GLY A 23 -49.30 -3.63 5.03
C GLY A 23 -48.68 -2.25 5.28
N ARG A 24 -48.63 -1.82 6.55
CA ARG A 24 -47.95 -0.57 6.93
C ARG A 24 -46.43 -0.67 6.72
N LEU A 25 -45.83 -1.82 7.02
CA LEU A 25 -44.41 -2.05 6.76
C LEU A 25 -44.10 -2.01 5.27
N LEU A 26 -44.89 -2.70 4.44
CA LEU A 26 -44.74 -2.64 2.98
C LEU A 26 -44.84 -1.22 2.46
N GLY A 27 -45.80 -0.43 2.91
CA GLY A 27 -45.97 0.97 2.48
C GLY A 27 -44.90 1.95 2.92
N ARG A 28 -43.97 1.52 3.78
CA ARG A 28 -42.76 2.31 4.11
C ARG A 28 -41.66 2.20 3.07
N TYR A 29 -41.63 1.08 2.35
CA TYR A 29 -40.53 0.73 1.46
C TYR A 29 -40.94 0.58 -0.01
N LEU A 30 -42.24 0.31 -0.25
CA LEU A 30 -42.79 0.04 -1.58
C LEU A 30 -44.01 0.92 -1.82
N GLU A 31 -44.15 1.35 -3.06
CA GLU A 31 -45.35 2.09 -3.49
C GLU A 31 -46.48 1.13 -3.90
N PRO A 32 -47.74 1.46 -3.62
CA PRO A 32 -48.90 0.68 -4.10
C PRO A 32 -48.88 0.63 -5.63
N GLY A 33 -48.98 -0.58 -6.18
CA GLY A 33 -49.01 -0.81 -7.62
C GLY A 33 -50.22 -1.58 -8.07
N PRO A 34 -50.51 -1.59 -9.38
CA PRO A 34 -51.60 -2.41 -9.91
C PRO A 34 -51.30 -3.89 -9.70
N ASP A 35 -52.28 -4.61 -9.20
CA ASP A 35 -52.19 -6.08 -9.11
C ASP A 35 -52.30 -6.69 -10.50
N THR A 36 -51.16 -6.87 -11.17
CA THR A 36 -51.08 -7.48 -12.52
C THR A 36 -51.24 -8.98 -12.50
N MET A 37 -51.25 -9.62 -11.33
CA MET A 37 -51.36 -11.07 -11.17
C MET A 37 -52.67 -11.52 -10.49
N GLY A 38 -53.57 -10.58 -10.13
CA GLY A 38 -54.86 -10.92 -9.50
C GLY A 38 -54.75 -11.50 -8.08
N ASN A 39 -53.63 -11.27 -7.39
CA ASN A 39 -53.31 -11.91 -6.11
C ASN A 39 -53.51 -10.99 -4.89
N GLY A 40 -54.15 -9.86 -5.02
CA GLY A 40 -54.42 -8.92 -3.92
C GLY A 40 -53.51 -7.71 -3.93
N LEU A 41 -52.94 -7.30 -2.81
CA LEU A 41 -52.07 -6.13 -2.68
C LEU A 41 -50.81 -6.29 -3.53
N ALA A 42 -50.67 -5.48 -4.55
CA ALA A 42 -49.42 -5.31 -5.29
C ALA A 42 -48.73 -4.05 -4.83
N ALA A 43 -47.44 -4.14 -4.64
CA ALA A 43 -46.59 -3.00 -4.37
C ALA A 43 -45.32 -3.13 -5.23
N HIS A 44 -44.82 -2.01 -5.69
CA HIS A 44 -43.63 -1.96 -6.52
C HIS A 44 -42.64 -0.88 -5.97
N TYR A 45 -41.43 -0.92 -6.42
CA TYR A 45 -40.47 0.12 -6.28
C TYR A 45 -40.03 0.59 -7.66
N ASP A 46 -39.67 1.86 -7.77
CA ASP A 46 -39.01 2.34 -8.98
C ASP A 46 -37.62 1.77 -9.05
N ALA A 47 -37.35 0.93 -10.07
CA ALA A 47 -36.04 0.31 -10.27
C ALA A 47 -34.91 1.31 -10.53
N TYR A 48 -35.25 2.57 -10.78
CA TYR A 48 -34.29 3.66 -10.95
C TYR A 48 -33.97 4.40 -9.63
N GLU A 49 -34.76 4.21 -8.57
CA GLU A 49 -34.47 4.68 -7.23
C GLU A 49 -33.64 3.63 -6.46
N GLU A 50 -32.35 3.61 -6.72
CA GLU A 50 -31.41 2.64 -6.11
C GLU A 50 -31.54 2.64 -4.59
N ASP A 51 -31.64 3.80 -3.94
CA ASP A 51 -31.76 3.93 -2.48
C ASP A 51 -33.03 3.29 -1.90
N ALA A 52 -34.13 3.28 -2.64
CA ALA A 52 -35.38 2.66 -2.22
C ALA A 52 -35.26 1.12 -2.23
N VAL A 53 -34.64 0.58 -3.25
CA VAL A 53 -34.36 -0.87 -3.38
C VAL A 53 -33.46 -1.33 -2.23
N TYR A 54 -32.40 -0.58 -1.94
CA TYR A 54 -31.45 -0.90 -0.88
C TYR A 54 -32.12 -0.88 0.50
N ARG A 55 -32.90 0.16 0.78
CA ARG A 55 -33.63 0.27 2.04
C ARG A 55 -34.61 -0.87 2.25
N PHE A 56 -35.27 -1.30 1.17
CA PHE A 56 -36.16 -2.45 1.26
C PHE A 56 -35.39 -3.76 1.53
N LEU A 57 -34.24 -3.97 0.89
CA LEU A 57 -33.42 -5.17 1.10
C LEU A 57 -32.82 -5.23 2.52
N ASP A 58 -32.33 -4.11 3.04
CA ASP A 58 -31.64 -4.07 4.33
C ASP A 58 -32.56 -3.99 5.53
N GLU A 59 -33.62 -3.19 5.43
CA GLU A 59 -34.52 -2.90 6.53
C GLU A 59 -35.89 -3.54 6.36
N GLY A 60 -36.43 -3.50 5.13
CA GLY A 60 -37.79 -3.94 4.83
C GLY A 60 -37.95 -5.44 4.96
N ILE A 61 -37.07 -6.22 4.34
CA ILE A 61 -37.14 -7.69 4.40
C ILE A 61 -36.94 -8.23 5.81
N PRO A 62 -35.93 -7.81 6.60
CA PRO A 62 -35.81 -8.22 7.98
C PRO A 62 -37.01 -7.85 8.85
N ALA A 63 -37.57 -6.65 8.65
CA ALA A 63 -38.78 -6.23 9.37
C ALA A 63 -40.00 -7.09 9.00
N LEU A 64 -40.16 -7.47 7.74
CA LEU A 64 -41.23 -8.37 7.30
C LEU A 64 -41.04 -9.80 7.83
N LEU A 65 -39.78 -10.29 7.86
CA LEU A 65 -39.46 -11.61 8.44
C LEU A 65 -39.76 -11.69 9.94
N ALA A 66 -39.66 -10.56 10.64
CA ALA A 66 -40.04 -10.48 12.07
C ALA A 66 -41.57 -10.57 12.30
N GLU A 67 -42.39 -10.19 11.31
CA GLU A 67 -43.86 -10.24 11.40
C GLU A 67 -44.44 -11.52 10.83
N GLY A 68 -43.70 -12.29 9.96
CA GLY A 68 -44.18 -13.50 9.36
C GLY A 68 -43.22 -14.15 8.38
N GLU A 69 -43.71 -15.15 7.65
CA GLU A 69 -42.94 -15.84 6.61
C GLU A 69 -42.92 -15.02 5.32
N VAL A 70 -41.68 -14.81 4.81
CA VAL A 70 -41.45 -14.08 3.56
C VAL A 70 -40.93 -15.04 2.50
N TYR A 71 -41.66 -15.17 1.41
CA TYR A 71 -41.24 -15.98 0.26
C TYR A 71 -40.63 -15.10 -0.80
N LEU A 72 -39.35 -15.31 -1.06
CA LEU A 72 -38.58 -14.59 -2.05
C LEU A 72 -38.35 -15.50 -3.26
N THR A 73 -38.50 -14.96 -4.47
CA THR A 73 -38.11 -15.68 -5.69
C THR A 73 -36.59 -15.83 -5.76
N ASP A 74 -36.11 -16.85 -6.50
CA ASP A 74 -34.67 -17.05 -6.68
C ASP A 74 -34.01 -15.85 -7.38
N ALA A 75 -34.69 -15.23 -8.33
CA ALA A 75 -34.26 -13.99 -8.97
C ALA A 75 -34.05 -12.85 -7.95
N PHE A 76 -34.93 -12.74 -6.97
CA PHE A 76 -34.79 -11.71 -5.93
C PHE A 76 -33.69 -12.03 -4.91
N ARG A 77 -33.54 -13.31 -4.53
CA ARG A 77 -32.43 -13.77 -3.67
C ARG A 77 -31.07 -13.53 -4.32
N SER A 78 -31.00 -13.74 -5.64
CA SER A 78 -29.78 -13.53 -6.41
C SER A 78 -29.47 -12.06 -6.68
N MET A 79 -30.35 -11.12 -6.35
CA MET A 79 -30.07 -9.68 -6.49
C MET A 79 -28.99 -9.18 -5.51
N GLN A 80 -28.82 -9.82 -4.36
CA GLN A 80 -27.72 -9.49 -3.45
C GLN A 80 -26.46 -10.24 -3.88
N ALA A 81 -25.41 -9.49 -4.23
CA ALA A 81 -24.09 -10.05 -4.45
C ALA A 81 -23.42 -10.33 -3.10
N ALA A 82 -22.77 -11.47 -2.98
CA ALA A 82 -21.89 -11.72 -1.85
C ALA A 82 -20.65 -10.80 -1.94
N PRO A 83 -20.10 -10.34 -0.80
CA PRO A 83 -18.87 -9.58 -0.78
C PRO A 83 -17.74 -10.36 -1.48
N PRO A 84 -16.90 -9.68 -2.28
CA PRO A 84 -15.80 -10.35 -2.96
C PRO A 84 -14.84 -10.96 -1.94
N LYS A 85 -14.49 -12.22 -2.14
CA LYS A 85 -13.44 -12.89 -1.38
C LYS A 85 -12.12 -12.53 -2.03
N ILE A 86 -11.44 -11.53 -1.48
CA ILE A 86 -10.20 -11.05 -2.05
C ILE A 86 -9.04 -11.79 -1.43
N SER A 87 -8.16 -12.29 -2.29
CA SER A 87 -6.85 -12.78 -1.89
C SER A 87 -5.76 -12.01 -2.64
N VAL A 88 -4.73 -11.62 -1.91
CA VAL A 88 -3.56 -10.93 -2.44
C VAL A 88 -2.37 -11.85 -2.27
N GLY A 89 -1.79 -12.28 -3.39
CA GLY A 89 -0.54 -13.01 -3.45
C GLY A 89 0.63 -12.04 -3.64
N VAL A 90 1.71 -12.20 -2.88
CA VAL A 90 2.95 -11.46 -3.07
C VAL A 90 4.12 -12.43 -3.13
N SER A 91 4.91 -12.30 -4.19
CA SER A 91 6.14 -13.08 -4.40
C SER A 91 7.31 -12.19 -4.78
N VAL A 92 8.52 -12.62 -4.44
CA VAL A 92 9.77 -11.88 -4.71
C VAL A 92 10.46 -12.49 -5.93
N HIS A 93 10.68 -11.70 -6.97
CA HIS A 93 11.44 -12.09 -8.14
C HIS A 93 12.58 -11.10 -8.42
N GLY A 94 13.79 -11.44 -8.00
CA GLY A 94 14.96 -10.55 -8.10
C GLY A 94 14.75 -9.26 -7.31
N SER A 95 14.73 -8.12 -7.97
CA SER A 95 14.55 -6.78 -7.36
C SER A 95 13.11 -6.27 -7.39
N VAL A 96 12.15 -7.10 -7.75
CA VAL A 96 10.73 -6.72 -7.85
C VAL A 96 9.83 -7.64 -7.03
N LEU A 97 8.71 -7.10 -6.59
CA LEU A 97 7.59 -7.83 -6.03
C LEU A 97 6.57 -8.06 -7.15
N ASP A 98 6.19 -9.29 -7.39
CA ASP A 98 5.02 -9.62 -8.19
C ASP A 98 3.81 -9.75 -7.26
N LEU A 99 2.81 -8.92 -7.51
CA LEU A 99 1.56 -8.87 -6.77
C LEU A 99 0.46 -9.44 -7.65
N GLU A 100 -0.27 -10.40 -7.12
CA GLU A 100 -1.43 -11.02 -7.74
C GLU A 100 -2.67 -10.78 -6.90
N VAL A 101 -3.73 -10.22 -7.50
CA VAL A 101 -5.00 -9.99 -6.84
C VAL A 101 -6.03 -10.95 -7.43
N ASP A 102 -6.50 -11.87 -6.60
CA ASP A 102 -7.60 -12.78 -6.92
C ASP A 102 -8.86 -12.32 -6.20
N THR A 103 -9.91 -12.11 -6.95
CA THR A 103 -11.22 -11.65 -6.47
C THR A 103 -12.26 -12.76 -6.45
N GLY A 104 -11.85 -14.02 -6.69
CA GLY A 104 -12.74 -15.16 -6.82
C GLY A 104 -13.72 -14.99 -8.00
N GLU A 105 -15.00 -15.14 -7.71
CA GLU A 105 -16.06 -14.98 -8.72
C GLU A 105 -16.39 -13.51 -9.07
N PHE A 106 -15.79 -12.54 -8.36
CA PHE A 106 -16.05 -11.13 -8.60
C PHE A 106 -15.26 -10.64 -9.82
N PRO A 107 -15.92 -9.97 -10.81
CA PRO A 107 -15.20 -9.53 -12.01
C PRO A 107 -14.14 -8.46 -11.70
N VAL A 108 -12.88 -8.76 -11.96
CA VAL A 108 -11.75 -7.82 -11.74
C VAL A 108 -11.97 -6.47 -12.43
N GLY A 109 -12.65 -6.49 -13.61
CA GLY A 109 -12.96 -5.26 -14.35
C GLY A 109 -13.97 -4.34 -13.64
N GLU A 110 -14.69 -4.81 -12.63
CA GLU A 110 -15.62 -4.01 -11.82
C GLU A 110 -14.99 -3.45 -10.56
N LEU A 111 -13.83 -3.94 -10.17
CA LEU A 111 -13.13 -3.52 -8.97
C LEU A 111 -12.86 -2.00 -8.95
N LYS A 112 -12.50 -1.42 -10.08
CA LYS A 112 -12.30 0.02 -10.22
C LYS A 112 -13.59 0.85 -9.99
N ALA A 113 -14.73 0.32 -10.43
CA ALA A 113 -16.03 0.97 -10.22
C ALA A 113 -16.47 0.83 -8.75
N LEU A 114 -16.20 -0.33 -8.15
CA LEU A 114 -16.42 -0.60 -6.74
C LEU A 114 -15.63 0.37 -5.85
N LEU A 115 -14.33 0.54 -6.08
CA LEU A 115 -13.49 1.49 -5.36
C LEU A 115 -14.00 2.93 -5.45
N ARG A 116 -14.46 3.36 -6.64
CA ARG A 116 -15.10 4.68 -6.78
C ARG A 116 -16.35 4.83 -5.91
N SER A 117 -17.14 3.77 -5.79
CA SER A 117 -18.34 3.78 -4.93
C SER A 117 -17.97 3.85 -3.45
N LEU A 118 -16.88 3.19 -3.04
CA LEU A 118 -16.31 3.28 -1.69
C LEU A 118 -15.83 4.70 -1.39
N HIS A 119 -15.03 5.32 -2.26
CA HIS A 119 -14.59 6.72 -2.12
C HIS A 119 -15.76 7.72 -2.03
N GLN A 120 -16.87 7.43 -2.73
CA GLN A 120 -18.08 8.24 -2.67
C GLN A 120 -18.93 7.95 -1.43
N LYS A 121 -18.46 7.06 -0.52
CA LYS A 121 -19.18 6.63 0.69
C LYS A 121 -20.60 6.14 0.41
N LYS A 122 -20.81 5.49 -0.74
CA LYS A 122 -22.07 4.85 -1.06
C LYS A 122 -22.28 3.65 -0.16
N ARG A 123 -23.52 3.37 0.19
CA ARG A 123 -23.86 2.16 0.97
C ARG A 123 -23.89 0.90 0.13
N TYR A 124 -24.02 1.04 -1.20
CA TYR A 124 -24.16 -0.06 -2.15
C TYR A 124 -23.48 0.24 -3.47
N HIS A 125 -23.04 -0.83 -4.12
CA HIS A 125 -22.51 -0.79 -5.47
C HIS A 125 -23.34 -1.72 -6.37
N ARG A 126 -23.81 -1.22 -7.52
CA ARG A 126 -24.52 -2.02 -8.51
C ARG A 126 -23.54 -2.60 -9.51
N LEU A 127 -23.51 -3.93 -9.60
CA LEU A 127 -22.71 -4.66 -10.59
C LEU A 127 -23.33 -4.53 -11.98
N ARG A 128 -22.55 -4.77 -13.02
CA ARG A 128 -23.03 -4.71 -14.42
C ARG A 128 -24.13 -5.72 -14.72
N ASP A 129 -24.17 -6.84 -14.02
CA ASP A 129 -25.22 -7.84 -14.11
C ASP A 129 -26.50 -7.47 -13.36
N GLY A 130 -26.53 -6.29 -12.74
CA GLY A 130 -27.67 -5.76 -12.00
C GLY A 130 -27.70 -6.15 -10.52
N ARG A 131 -26.82 -7.04 -10.05
CA ARG A 131 -26.73 -7.41 -8.65
C ARG A 131 -26.22 -6.25 -7.81
N LEU A 132 -26.62 -6.25 -6.56
CA LEU A 132 -26.34 -5.18 -5.59
C LEU A 132 -25.39 -5.70 -4.53
N LEU A 133 -24.24 -5.05 -4.41
CA LEU A 133 -23.24 -5.34 -3.41
C LEU A 133 -23.34 -4.32 -2.28
N ARG A 134 -23.55 -4.78 -1.05
CA ARG A 134 -23.50 -3.92 0.13
C ARG A 134 -22.06 -3.55 0.43
N LEU A 135 -21.82 -2.25 0.64
CA LEU A 135 -20.53 -1.72 1.04
C LEU A 135 -20.56 -1.51 2.56
N ASP A 136 -19.80 -2.29 3.28
CA ASP A 136 -19.63 -2.20 4.72
C ASP A 136 -18.20 -1.89 5.09
N ASP A 137 -17.94 -1.67 6.36
CA ASP A 137 -16.63 -1.29 6.89
C ASP A 137 -15.54 -2.33 6.57
N SER A 138 -15.92 -3.58 6.26
CA SER A 138 -14.95 -4.62 5.85
C SER A 138 -14.30 -4.34 4.49
N MET A 139 -14.87 -3.42 3.72
CA MET A 139 -14.36 -3.04 2.40
C MET A 139 -13.45 -1.81 2.43
N GLU A 140 -13.32 -1.09 3.55
CA GLU A 140 -12.37 0.00 3.71
C GLU A 140 -10.92 -0.46 3.45
N VAL A 141 -10.65 -1.72 3.76
CA VAL A 141 -9.38 -2.39 3.47
C VAL A 141 -9.00 -2.36 1.99
N LEU A 142 -9.99 -2.41 1.09
CA LEU A 142 -9.74 -2.31 -0.35
C LEU A 142 -9.28 -0.92 -0.75
N ASP A 143 -9.76 0.07 -0.05
CA ASP A 143 -9.41 1.47 -0.28
C ASP A 143 -7.98 1.73 0.17
N GLU A 144 -7.60 1.28 1.37
CA GLU A 144 -6.23 1.34 1.88
C GLU A 144 -5.25 0.57 0.98
N LEU A 145 -5.64 -0.62 0.50
CA LEU A 145 -4.83 -1.38 -0.44
C LEU A 145 -4.67 -0.64 -1.76
N ASN A 146 -5.75 -0.07 -2.30
CA ASN A 146 -5.71 0.69 -3.53
C ASN A 146 -4.80 1.92 -3.40
N GLU A 147 -4.91 2.69 -2.31
CA GLU A 147 -4.03 3.83 -2.04
C GLU A 147 -2.55 3.39 -1.97
N THR A 148 -2.26 2.29 -1.27
CA THR A 148 -0.91 1.75 -1.18
C THR A 148 -0.36 1.35 -2.55
N LEU A 149 -1.20 0.75 -3.39
CA LEU A 149 -0.83 0.34 -4.75
C LEU A 149 -0.68 1.54 -5.68
N GLU A 150 -1.56 2.55 -5.61
CA GLU A 150 -1.45 3.77 -6.43
C GLU A 150 -0.21 4.58 -6.10
N LEU A 151 0.16 4.72 -4.83
CA LEU A 151 1.43 5.32 -4.40
C LEU A 151 2.65 4.55 -4.95
N SER A 152 2.48 3.29 -5.31
CA SER A 152 3.52 2.44 -5.90
C SER A 152 3.53 2.45 -7.42
N GLY A 153 2.58 3.14 -8.06
CA GLY A 153 2.40 3.13 -9.51
C GLY A 153 1.64 1.90 -10.05
N ALA A 154 1.11 1.05 -9.18
CA ALA A 154 0.26 -0.08 -9.53
C ALA A 154 -1.22 0.29 -9.36
N LYS A 155 -2.10 -0.37 -10.13
CA LYS A 155 -3.56 -0.15 -10.05
C LYS A 155 -4.24 -1.45 -9.67
N LEU A 156 -5.06 -1.41 -8.64
CA LEU A 156 -5.80 -2.57 -8.15
C LEU A 156 -6.72 -3.21 -9.19
N GLY A 157 -7.09 -2.49 -10.24
CA GLY A 157 -7.88 -3.01 -11.37
C GLY A 157 -7.10 -3.90 -12.33
N GLN A 158 -5.86 -4.24 -12.04
CA GLN A 158 -5.04 -5.19 -12.78
C GLN A 158 -4.85 -6.43 -11.92
N ALA A 159 -5.15 -7.62 -12.48
CA ALA A 159 -4.96 -8.89 -11.78
C ALA A 159 -3.50 -9.12 -11.33
N HIS A 160 -2.54 -8.50 -12.02
CA HIS A 160 -1.12 -8.57 -11.72
C HIS A 160 -0.50 -7.18 -11.73
N ALA A 161 0.35 -6.90 -10.75
CA ALA A 161 1.14 -5.68 -10.67
C ALA A 161 2.58 -6.00 -10.25
N ARG A 162 3.54 -5.24 -10.78
CA ARG A 162 4.95 -5.32 -10.36
C ARG A 162 5.31 -4.09 -9.56
N LEU A 163 5.86 -4.31 -8.39
CA LEU A 163 6.26 -3.26 -7.47
C LEU A 163 7.75 -3.35 -7.17
N PRO A 164 8.41 -2.23 -6.92
CA PRO A 164 9.78 -2.23 -6.41
C PRO A 164 9.87 -2.93 -5.05
N LEU A 165 10.98 -3.64 -4.82
CA LEU A 165 11.21 -4.41 -3.60
C LEU A 165 11.10 -3.59 -2.31
N TYR A 166 11.44 -2.30 -2.34
CA TYR A 166 11.34 -1.39 -1.19
C TYR A 166 9.91 -1.18 -0.67
N ARG A 167 8.90 -1.61 -1.43
CA ARG A 167 7.49 -1.56 -1.00
C ARG A 167 7.09 -2.74 -0.11
N ALA A 168 7.95 -3.75 0.05
CA ALA A 168 7.64 -4.93 0.86
C ALA A 168 7.21 -4.60 2.30
N PRO A 169 7.89 -3.70 3.07
CA PRO A 169 7.48 -3.38 4.43
C PRO A 169 6.11 -2.71 4.51
N SER A 170 5.80 -1.77 3.60
CA SER A 170 4.51 -1.09 3.58
C SER A 170 3.37 -2.02 3.18
N LEU A 171 3.61 -2.93 2.21
CA LEU A 171 2.65 -3.96 1.83
C LEU A 171 2.40 -4.96 2.97
N ASP A 172 3.46 -5.41 3.63
CA ASP A 172 3.31 -6.34 4.75
C ASP A 172 2.53 -5.71 5.89
N TRP A 173 2.80 -4.45 6.21
CA TRP A 173 2.06 -3.70 7.23
C TRP A 173 0.60 -3.50 6.84
N ALA A 174 0.31 -3.03 5.62
CA ALA A 174 -1.04 -2.75 5.15
C ALA A 174 -1.91 -4.01 5.05
N LEU A 175 -1.30 -5.16 4.70
CA LEU A 175 -2.03 -6.42 4.50
C LEU A 175 -2.02 -7.33 5.74
N SER A 176 -1.13 -7.07 6.72
CA SER A 176 -1.05 -7.86 7.95
C SER A 176 -2.10 -7.39 8.96
N GLY A 177 -3.02 -8.27 9.30
CA GLY A 177 -4.03 -7.99 10.32
C GLY A 177 -5.36 -7.46 9.78
N GLN A 178 -5.51 -7.35 8.48
CA GLN A 178 -6.75 -6.93 7.85
C GLN A 178 -7.76 -8.08 7.80
N ASN A 179 -8.93 -7.89 8.43
CA ASN A 179 -10.03 -8.83 8.36
C ASN A 179 -10.72 -8.73 6.99
N GLY A 180 -10.78 -9.83 6.25
CA GLY A 180 -11.51 -9.88 4.96
C GLY A 180 -10.62 -10.08 3.73
N ILE A 181 -9.31 -9.89 3.81
CA ILE A 181 -8.35 -10.19 2.74
C ILE A 181 -7.49 -11.39 3.14
N ARG A 182 -7.39 -12.38 2.25
CA ARG A 182 -6.43 -13.46 2.41
C ARG A 182 -5.09 -13.03 1.82
N PHE A 183 -4.10 -12.85 2.68
CA PHE A 183 -2.75 -12.46 2.27
C PHE A 183 -1.84 -13.69 2.15
N ASN A 184 -1.48 -14.04 0.92
CA ASN A 184 -0.59 -15.14 0.59
C ASN A 184 0.82 -14.58 0.31
N ARG A 185 1.79 -15.03 1.11
CA ARG A 185 3.19 -14.61 1.02
C ARG A 185 4.04 -15.80 0.62
N ASP A 186 4.93 -15.65 -0.34
CA ASP A 186 5.97 -16.64 -0.58
C ASP A 186 7.04 -16.62 0.53
N ASP A 187 7.93 -17.59 0.53
CA ASP A 187 8.95 -17.70 1.57
C ASP A 187 9.98 -16.58 1.48
N ALA A 188 10.30 -16.11 0.28
CA ALA A 188 11.22 -15.00 0.05
C ALA A 188 10.66 -13.68 0.61
N PHE A 189 9.36 -13.40 0.40
CA PHE A 189 8.71 -12.23 0.97
C PHE A 189 8.61 -12.31 2.49
N ARG A 190 8.31 -13.50 3.05
CA ARG A 190 8.29 -13.71 4.52
C ARG A 190 9.66 -13.47 5.13
N GLN A 191 10.73 -13.94 4.48
CA GLN A 191 12.09 -13.73 4.94
C GLN A 191 12.47 -12.25 4.87
N LEU A 192 12.13 -11.58 3.76
CA LEU A 192 12.34 -10.14 3.56
C LEU A 192 11.63 -9.33 4.67
N SER A 193 10.36 -9.57 4.90
CA SER A 193 9.58 -8.89 5.95
C SER A 193 10.16 -9.10 7.35
N ARG A 194 10.52 -10.34 7.69
CA ARG A 194 11.18 -10.65 8.97
C ARG A 194 12.49 -9.90 9.15
N SER A 195 13.29 -9.80 8.10
CA SER A 195 14.59 -9.10 8.15
C SER A 195 14.43 -7.61 8.44
N PHE A 196 13.38 -6.96 7.92
CA PHE A 196 13.07 -5.58 8.28
C PHE A 196 12.68 -5.39 9.75
N HIS A 197 11.98 -6.36 10.33
CA HIS A 197 11.62 -6.32 11.75
C HIS A 197 12.78 -6.70 12.67
N ALA A 198 13.72 -7.53 12.18
CA ALA A 198 14.84 -8.07 12.94
C ALA A 198 16.16 -7.31 12.73
N VAL A 199 16.13 -6.05 12.29
CA VAL A 199 17.34 -5.23 12.04
C VAL A 199 18.29 -5.18 13.25
N LYS A 200 17.76 -5.20 14.47
CA LYS A 200 18.56 -5.18 15.71
C LYS A 200 19.36 -6.48 15.93
N ASP A 201 18.85 -7.60 15.38
CA ASP A 201 19.44 -8.93 15.49
C ASP A 201 20.26 -9.31 14.24
N SER A 202 20.49 -8.33 13.33
CA SER A 202 21.27 -8.56 12.13
C SER A 202 22.73 -8.91 12.48
N GLU A 203 23.33 -9.85 11.73
CA GLU A 203 24.71 -10.28 11.90
C GLU A 203 25.74 -9.23 11.48
N TYR A 204 25.30 -8.09 10.96
CA TYR A 204 26.19 -7.02 10.51
C TYR A 204 26.91 -6.36 11.69
N THR A 205 28.22 -6.56 11.74
CA THR A 205 29.12 -5.95 12.73
C THR A 205 29.79 -4.74 12.11
N PRO A 206 29.82 -3.57 12.79
CA PRO A 206 30.55 -2.39 12.29
C PRO A 206 32.05 -2.68 12.13
N PRO A 207 32.75 -1.95 11.25
CA PRO A 207 34.19 -2.01 11.10
C PRO A 207 34.93 -1.95 12.45
N ALA A 208 36.01 -2.73 12.59
CA ALA A 208 36.70 -2.89 13.86
C ALA A 208 37.20 -1.53 14.44
N SER A 209 37.64 -0.61 13.58
CA SER A 209 38.06 0.74 13.93
C SER A 209 36.94 1.57 14.56
N LEU A 210 35.68 1.31 14.20
CA LEU A 210 34.52 2.11 14.61
C LEU A 210 33.69 1.46 15.71
N GLN A 211 33.90 0.19 16.07
CA GLN A 211 33.10 -0.51 17.08
C GLN A 211 33.08 0.21 18.44
N LYS A 212 34.22 0.82 18.85
CA LYS A 212 34.33 1.58 20.11
C LYS A 212 33.85 3.02 19.98
N VAL A 213 33.76 3.54 18.77
CA VAL A 213 33.36 4.93 18.47
C VAL A 213 31.84 5.05 18.42
N LEU A 214 31.19 4.08 17.79
CA LEU A 214 29.75 4.11 17.59
C LEU A 214 28.96 3.85 18.88
N ARG A 215 28.02 4.72 19.19
CA ARG A 215 27.01 4.52 20.23
C ARG A 215 26.01 3.41 19.82
N LYS A 216 25.26 2.90 20.79
CA LYS A 216 24.32 1.79 20.55
C LYS A 216 23.36 2.09 19.40
N TYR A 217 22.66 3.22 19.41
CA TYR A 217 21.72 3.61 18.36
C TYR A 217 22.41 3.82 17.00
N GLN A 218 23.65 4.30 16.96
CA GLN A 218 24.42 4.44 15.72
C GLN A 218 24.81 3.08 15.14
N ARG A 219 25.07 2.09 15.98
CA ARG A 219 25.24 0.69 15.53
C ARG A 219 23.96 0.12 14.96
N ASP A 220 22.80 0.45 15.57
CA ASP A 220 21.51 0.03 15.05
C ASP A 220 21.22 0.71 13.69
N GLY A 221 21.53 2.00 13.51
CA GLY A 221 21.45 2.69 12.24
C GLY A 221 22.40 2.13 11.16
N TYR A 222 23.64 1.79 11.54
CA TYR A 222 24.57 1.10 10.66
C TYR A 222 24.01 -0.27 10.17
N ARG A 223 23.47 -1.08 11.09
CA ARG A 223 22.86 -2.36 10.75
C ARG A 223 21.69 -2.19 9.80
N TRP A 224 20.89 -1.16 10.05
CA TRP A 224 19.75 -0.83 9.19
C TRP A 224 20.22 -0.47 7.76
N LEU A 225 21.24 0.40 7.62
CA LEU A 225 21.83 0.73 6.30
C LEU A 225 22.34 -0.52 5.59
N ARG A 226 23.05 -1.41 6.30
CA ARG A 226 23.56 -2.66 5.75
C ARG A 226 22.43 -3.61 5.32
N THR A 227 21.36 -3.65 6.08
CA THR A 227 20.19 -4.47 5.75
C THR A 227 19.52 -3.95 4.47
N LEU A 228 19.33 -2.64 4.35
CA LEU A 228 18.79 -2.03 3.13
C LEU A 228 19.66 -2.34 1.91
N ASP A 229 20.97 -2.16 2.04
CA ASP A 229 21.95 -2.44 1.00
C ASP A 229 21.89 -3.90 0.53
N GLY A 230 21.84 -4.85 1.46
CA GLY A 230 21.71 -6.28 1.15
C GLY A 230 20.43 -6.63 0.34
N TYR A 231 19.42 -5.78 0.38
CA TYR A 231 18.20 -5.90 -0.42
C TYR A 231 18.16 -4.98 -1.64
N GLY A 232 19.24 -4.24 -1.93
CA GLY A 232 19.27 -3.25 -3.02
C GLY A 232 18.29 -2.11 -2.83
N MET A 233 18.05 -1.73 -1.57
CA MET A 233 17.10 -0.67 -1.21
C MET A 233 17.80 0.57 -0.71
N GLY A 234 17.20 1.74 -0.96
CA GLY A 234 17.53 2.99 -0.29
C GLY A 234 16.69 3.21 0.97
N GLY A 235 17.04 4.23 1.75
CA GLY A 235 16.29 4.62 2.94
C GLY A 235 16.56 6.05 3.37
N ILE A 236 15.79 6.51 4.35
CA ILE A 236 15.92 7.85 4.94
C ILE A 236 16.38 7.70 6.40
N LEU A 237 17.58 8.16 6.70
CA LEU A 237 18.11 8.22 8.07
C LEU A 237 17.64 9.54 8.72
N ALA A 238 16.50 9.50 9.41
CA ALA A 238 15.81 10.68 9.96
C ALA A 238 16.13 10.94 11.44
N ASP A 239 17.34 10.65 11.90
CA ASP A 239 17.78 10.98 13.25
C ASP A 239 17.84 12.50 13.45
N ASP A 240 17.65 12.98 14.69
CA ASP A 240 17.79 14.38 15.04
C ASP A 240 19.19 14.93 14.70
N MET A 241 19.29 16.26 14.58
CA MET A 241 20.58 16.93 14.35
C MET A 241 21.56 16.63 15.48
N GLY A 242 22.84 16.44 15.12
CA GLY A 242 23.90 16.18 16.11
C GLY A 242 24.00 14.73 16.60
N LEU A 243 23.11 13.82 16.18
CA LEU A 243 23.18 12.40 16.56
C LEU A 243 24.20 11.58 15.75
N GLY A 244 24.98 12.22 14.89
CA GLY A 244 26.08 11.57 14.17
C GLY A 244 25.60 10.70 13.02
N LYS A 245 24.68 11.20 12.19
CA LYS A 245 24.29 10.56 10.94
C LYS A 245 25.49 10.30 10.03
N THR A 246 26.41 11.27 9.93
CA THR A 246 27.62 11.18 9.13
C THR A 246 28.47 9.96 9.51
N VAL A 247 28.75 9.74 10.79
CA VAL A 247 29.58 8.59 11.22
C VAL A 247 28.87 7.26 10.97
N GLN A 248 27.54 7.20 11.01
CA GLN A 248 26.79 5.99 10.65
C GLN A 248 26.95 5.68 9.16
N VAL A 249 26.82 6.67 8.29
CA VAL A 249 27.02 6.54 6.84
C VAL A 249 28.47 6.17 6.53
N LEU A 250 29.46 6.85 7.14
CA LEU A 250 30.87 6.53 6.94
C LEU A 250 31.22 5.11 7.40
N SER A 251 30.63 4.64 8.50
CA SER A 251 30.78 3.25 8.95
C SER A 251 30.25 2.24 7.93
N TYR A 252 29.13 2.58 7.29
CA TYR A 252 28.55 1.76 6.22
C TYR A 252 29.48 1.73 4.99
N LEU A 253 29.98 2.88 4.55
CA LEU A 253 30.89 2.97 3.40
C LEU A 253 32.21 2.23 3.64
N LEU A 254 32.79 2.36 4.87
CA LEU A 254 33.99 1.61 5.25
C LEU A 254 33.76 0.09 5.24
N ALA A 255 32.61 -0.36 5.73
CA ALA A 255 32.28 -1.78 5.71
C ALA A 255 32.12 -2.34 4.28
N LEU A 256 31.63 -1.54 3.34
CA LEU A 256 31.58 -1.92 1.91
C LEU A 256 32.99 -2.15 1.34
N ARG A 257 33.91 -1.26 1.66
CA ARG A 257 35.32 -1.37 1.25
C ARG A 257 35.98 -2.62 1.84
N GLU A 258 35.83 -2.87 3.16
CA GLU A 258 36.45 -4.02 3.84
C GLU A 258 35.98 -5.38 3.33
N GLN A 259 34.78 -5.48 2.79
CA GLN A 259 34.18 -6.73 2.29
C GLN A 259 34.63 -7.18 0.90
N GLY A 260 35.64 -6.56 0.34
CA GLY A 260 36.21 -7.00 -0.95
C GLY A 260 36.17 -5.93 -2.05
N GLY A 261 35.94 -4.70 -1.66
CA GLY A 261 35.99 -3.54 -2.55
C GLY A 261 34.78 -3.46 -3.48
N ASN A 262 34.03 -2.40 -3.32
CA ASN A 262 33.11 -2.01 -4.35
C ASN A 262 33.94 -1.36 -5.49
N PRO A 263 33.83 -1.83 -6.73
CA PRO A 263 34.54 -1.21 -7.84
C PRO A 263 34.05 0.18 -8.20
N LEU A 264 32.92 0.63 -7.63
CA LEU A 264 32.29 1.90 -7.92
C LEU A 264 32.31 2.81 -6.68
N PRO A 265 32.64 4.09 -6.82
CA PRO A 265 32.58 5.06 -5.71
C PRO A 265 31.13 5.28 -5.25
N SER A 266 30.98 5.74 -4.01
CA SER A 266 29.70 6.27 -3.50
C SER A 266 29.71 7.79 -3.59
N LEU A 267 28.60 8.38 -4.06
CA LEU A 267 28.42 9.82 -4.20
C LEU A 267 27.72 10.39 -2.98
N ILE A 268 28.33 11.40 -2.36
CA ILE A 268 27.70 12.20 -1.30
C ILE A 268 27.40 13.58 -1.85
N VAL A 269 26.12 13.97 -1.81
CA VAL A 269 25.64 15.29 -2.22
C VAL A 269 25.11 16.01 -0.99
N CYS A 270 25.68 17.17 -0.69
CA CYS A 270 25.33 17.95 0.49
C CYS A 270 25.25 19.46 0.19
N PRO A 271 24.75 20.29 1.09
CA PRO A 271 24.90 21.75 0.98
C PRO A 271 26.39 22.15 0.89
N ALA A 272 26.71 23.18 0.10
CA ALA A 272 28.10 23.63 -0.14
C ALA A 272 28.88 23.88 1.16
N SER A 273 28.20 24.38 2.19
CA SER A 273 28.81 24.63 3.52
C SER A 273 29.23 23.36 4.26
N LEU A 274 28.70 22.19 3.88
CA LEU A 274 28.98 20.92 4.54
C LEU A 274 30.00 20.04 3.81
N VAL A 275 30.41 20.41 2.61
CA VAL A 275 31.36 19.62 1.79
C VAL A 275 32.66 19.37 2.53
N LEU A 276 33.27 20.45 3.09
CA LEU A 276 34.51 20.33 3.87
C LEU A 276 34.32 19.57 5.18
N ASN A 277 33.14 19.70 5.81
CA ASN A 277 32.83 18.95 7.02
C ASN A 277 32.80 17.44 6.76
N TRP A 278 32.21 17.03 5.64
CA TRP A 278 32.20 15.62 5.20
C TRP A 278 33.64 15.11 4.99
N ALA A 279 34.49 15.89 4.34
CA ALA A 279 35.89 15.54 4.12
C ALA A 279 36.68 15.42 5.45
N GLU A 280 36.44 16.30 6.39
CA GLU A 280 37.06 16.26 7.72
C GLU A 280 36.59 15.06 8.53
N GLU A 281 35.30 14.76 8.54
CA GLU A 281 34.74 13.60 9.24
C GLU A 281 35.22 12.30 8.61
N CYS A 282 35.29 12.21 7.27
CA CYS A 282 35.88 11.09 6.55
C CYS A 282 37.34 10.84 7.01
N ARG A 283 38.17 11.87 7.01
CA ARG A 283 39.56 11.78 7.43
C ARG A 283 39.72 11.40 8.92
N LYS A 284 38.77 11.83 9.75
CA LYS A 284 38.79 11.60 11.20
C LYS A 284 38.33 10.18 11.58
N PHE A 285 37.23 9.71 10.98
CA PHE A 285 36.60 8.46 11.38
C PHE A 285 36.95 7.27 10.49
N THR A 286 37.25 7.53 9.22
CA THR A 286 37.47 6.49 8.18
C THR A 286 38.67 6.89 7.31
N PRO A 287 39.86 7.08 7.89
CA PRO A 287 41.07 7.50 7.13
C PRO A 287 41.45 6.47 6.03
N GLU A 288 40.92 5.26 6.10
CA GLU A 288 41.12 4.23 5.12
C GLU A 288 40.38 4.50 3.80
N LEU A 289 39.29 5.30 3.84
CA LEU A 289 38.52 5.63 2.65
C LEU A 289 39.21 6.69 1.81
N ASN A 290 39.37 6.40 0.51
CA ASN A 290 39.81 7.40 -0.46
C ASN A 290 38.66 8.35 -0.79
N CYS A 291 38.68 9.55 -0.15
CA CYS A 291 37.62 10.54 -0.30
C CYS A 291 38.07 11.67 -1.26
N VAL A 292 37.43 11.81 -2.39
CA VAL A 292 37.61 12.87 -3.37
C VAL A 292 36.58 13.97 -3.15
N VAL A 293 37.06 15.20 -2.90
CA VAL A 293 36.18 16.38 -2.77
C VAL A 293 36.14 17.13 -4.09
N VAL A 294 34.96 17.34 -4.61
CA VAL A 294 34.74 18.06 -5.87
C VAL A 294 34.56 19.54 -5.57
N ASP A 295 35.60 20.34 -5.87
CA ASP A 295 35.61 21.78 -5.67
C ASP A 295 36.35 22.52 -6.79
N GLY A 296 36.51 23.84 -6.67
CA GLY A 296 37.24 24.64 -7.62
C GLY A 296 36.47 25.04 -8.89
N ASP A 297 37.22 25.40 -9.92
CA ASP A 297 36.65 25.77 -11.23
C ASP A 297 36.32 24.54 -12.09
N ALA A 298 35.65 24.75 -13.22
CA ALA A 298 35.20 23.68 -14.09
C ALA A 298 36.32 22.80 -14.61
N ALA A 299 37.48 23.37 -14.94
CA ALA A 299 38.62 22.60 -15.44
C ALA A 299 39.21 21.71 -14.34
N HIS A 300 39.33 22.25 -13.11
CA HIS A 300 39.79 21.49 -11.96
C HIS A 300 38.83 20.34 -11.63
N ARG A 301 37.52 20.57 -11.65
CA ARG A 301 36.54 19.53 -11.38
C ARG A 301 36.54 18.43 -12.43
N ALA A 302 36.77 18.77 -13.69
CA ALA A 302 36.91 17.75 -14.76
C ALA A 302 38.15 16.85 -14.53
N GLN A 303 39.26 17.42 -14.05
CA GLN A 303 40.46 16.65 -13.67
C GLN A 303 40.23 15.76 -12.44
N LEU A 304 39.46 16.25 -11.43
CA LEU A 304 39.11 15.45 -10.27
C LEU A 304 38.23 14.24 -10.67
N ALA A 305 37.40 14.37 -11.70
CA ALA A 305 36.56 13.28 -12.17
C ALA A 305 37.37 12.10 -12.72
N GLU A 306 38.58 12.32 -13.23
CA GLU A 306 39.49 11.24 -13.65
C GLU A 306 39.96 10.36 -12.48
N GLN A 307 39.85 10.87 -11.25
CA GLN A 307 40.23 10.16 -10.02
C GLN A 307 39.09 9.36 -9.39
N TRP A 308 37.85 9.47 -9.91
CA TRP A 308 36.69 8.83 -9.31
C TRP A 308 36.73 7.30 -9.40
N ASP A 309 37.32 6.75 -10.45
CA ASP A 309 37.46 5.29 -10.61
C ASP A 309 38.28 4.63 -9.47
N GLY A 310 39.18 5.40 -8.83
CA GLY A 310 39.98 4.94 -7.69
C GLY A 310 39.48 5.43 -6.33
N ALA A 311 38.38 6.17 -6.30
CA ALA A 311 37.81 6.70 -5.07
C ALA A 311 36.83 5.71 -4.42
N ASP A 312 36.74 5.74 -3.09
CA ASP A 312 35.66 5.07 -2.35
C ASP A 312 34.46 6.01 -2.19
N VAL A 313 34.74 7.31 -2.05
CA VAL A 313 33.74 8.34 -1.78
C VAL A 313 34.04 9.58 -2.62
N VAL A 314 33.04 10.10 -3.28
CA VAL A 314 33.05 11.40 -3.96
C VAL A 314 32.09 12.33 -3.28
N VAL A 315 32.57 13.49 -2.78
CA VAL A 315 31.75 14.47 -2.08
C VAL A 315 31.58 15.72 -2.94
N THR A 316 30.33 16.13 -3.16
CA THR A 316 30.01 17.32 -3.96
C THR A 316 28.86 18.12 -3.35
N SER A 317 28.64 19.32 -3.85
CA SER A 317 27.46 20.10 -3.47
C SER A 317 26.32 19.95 -4.48
N TYR A 318 25.07 20.19 -4.02
CA TYR A 318 23.90 20.21 -4.90
C TYR A 318 24.06 21.18 -6.08
N ASP A 319 24.71 22.34 -5.86
CA ASP A 319 24.89 23.33 -6.90
C ASP A 319 25.96 22.92 -7.94
N LEU A 320 27.03 22.25 -7.51
CA LEU A 320 28.03 21.70 -8.43
C LEU A 320 27.50 20.49 -9.18
N LEU A 321 26.77 19.60 -8.52
CA LEU A 321 26.10 18.49 -9.18
C LEU A 321 25.23 18.97 -10.35
N ARG A 322 24.42 20.03 -10.12
CA ARG A 322 23.55 20.61 -11.15
C ARG A 322 24.34 21.28 -12.28
N ARG A 323 25.44 21.95 -11.97
CA ARG A 323 26.27 22.61 -13.00
C ARG A 323 26.98 21.65 -13.92
N ASP A 324 27.43 20.53 -13.34
CA ASP A 324 28.26 19.55 -14.02
C ASP A 324 27.46 18.25 -14.31
N GLU A 325 26.14 18.36 -14.49
CA GLU A 325 25.20 17.22 -14.67
C GLU A 325 25.73 16.19 -15.67
N THR A 326 26.22 16.64 -16.83
CA THR A 326 26.75 15.77 -17.88
C THR A 326 27.98 14.96 -17.44
N LEU A 327 28.76 15.47 -16.49
CA LEU A 327 29.92 14.79 -15.93
C LEU A 327 29.46 13.61 -15.08
N TYR A 328 28.43 13.82 -14.23
CA TYR A 328 27.89 12.79 -13.35
C TYR A 328 27.04 11.76 -14.08
N GLU A 329 26.31 12.14 -15.15
CA GLU A 329 25.53 11.22 -15.96
C GLU A 329 26.38 10.16 -16.65
N SER A 330 27.64 10.50 -16.98
CA SER A 330 28.58 9.57 -17.60
C SER A 330 29.18 8.55 -16.64
N GLN A 331 29.01 8.77 -15.32
CA GLN A 331 29.63 7.98 -14.25
C GLN A 331 28.66 7.02 -13.60
N LYS A 332 29.19 5.95 -13.02
CA LYS A 332 28.41 4.99 -12.24
C LYS A 332 28.83 5.09 -10.77
N PHE A 333 27.85 5.16 -9.92
CA PHE A 333 28.03 5.16 -8.47
C PHE A 333 27.36 3.95 -7.84
N TYR A 334 27.95 3.41 -6.77
CA TYR A 334 27.35 2.34 -6.00
C TYR A 334 26.14 2.82 -5.23
N ALA A 335 26.31 3.91 -4.49
CA ALA A 335 25.25 4.53 -3.72
C ALA A 335 25.28 6.05 -3.90
N CYS A 336 24.13 6.69 -3.81
CA CYS A 336 23.97 8.13 -3.76
C CYS A 336 23.38 8.52 -2.41
N ILE A 337 24.14 9.30 -1.62
CA ILE A 337 23.76 9.78 -0.30
C ILE A 337 23.44 11.27 -0.41
N LEU A 338 22.20 11.64 -0.10
CA LEU A 338 21.73 13.02 -0.12
C LEU A 338 21.64 13.54 1.31
N ASP A 339 22.52 14.48 1.70
CA ASP A 339 22.50 15.10 3.03
C ASP A 339 21.69 16.40 3.02
N GLU A 340 20.90 16.63 4.06
CA GLU A 340 19.99 17.78 4.19
C GLU A 340 19.05 17.92 2.97
N ALA A 341 18.54 16.78 2.48
CA ALA A 341 17.74 16.70 1.24
C ALA A 341 16.45 17.53 1.30
N GLN A 342 15.89 17.76 2.48
CA GLN A 342 14.70 18.58 2.70
C GLN A 342 14.90 20.03 2.24
N ALA A 343 16.14 20.54 2.23
CA ALA A 343 16.46 21.91 1.80
C ALA A 343 16.31 22.13 0.28
N LYS A 344 16.11 21.07 -0.52
CA LYS A 344 16.08 21.09 -1.98
C LYS A 344 14.81 20.48 -2.61
N ILE A 345 13.86 20.02 -1.76
CA ILE A 345 12.56 19.51 -2.19
C ILE A 345 11.52 20.66 -2.16
N GLY A 346 11.92 21.85 -2.54
CA GLY A 346 11.08 23.02 -2.65
C GLY A 346 11.15 23.61 -4.06
#